data_56547fe31778b0fce0e81f2bfe929d5f
#
_entry.id   56547fe31778b0fce0e81f2bfe929d5f
#
_cell.length_a   1.000
_cell.length_b   1.000
_cell.length_c   1.000
_cell.angle_alpha   90.00
_cell.angle_beta   90.00
_cell.angle_gamma   90.00
#
_symmetry.space_group_name_H-M   'P 1'
#
loop_
_entity.id
_entity.type
_entity.pdbx_description
1 polymer ?
#
loop_
_entity_poly.entity_id
_entity_poly.type
_entity_poly.pdbx_seq_one_letter_code
_entity_poly.pdbx_strand_id
1 'polypeptide(L)'
;LMAADLVSILIAVRKSRSLTELKETQGRLLQEQKEVKQKLGGKIYHAVWKRLNRAYPEMEALEEADRAERYVFARGVCVDKLIWVFMICAFLGDLIETLFCRVTGGVWMSRSSVIYGTFSIVWGFGAVILTVVLQRLAGKEDRYIFLAGSVLGGVYEYLCSVFTEIFLGTTFWDYSDMPFNIGGRTNLLYCIFWGLLSVVWVKICYPTISGWIEKLPPLGAKIATWAVVVLMSCDAVISAGAMVRYVERQDSAAVQESSADAGTAAGVENAAKEESVADAGTVVGTESTTGTVRAEKKSVIDTFFDINYPDERIEKVWPNMKVEVQ
;
A
#
# COMPACT_ATOMS: atom_id res chain seq x y z
N LEU A 1 33.41 -35.02 19.57
CA LEU A 1 33.60 -33.61 19.24
C LEU A 1 32.68 -32.74 20.10
N MET A 2 31.36 -32.86 20.07
CA MET A 2 30.39 -32.07 20.80
C MET A 2 30.49 -32.13 22.32
N ALA A 3 30.81 -33.27 22.91
CA ALA A 3 31.03 -33.41 24.37
C ALA A 3 32.29 -32.66 24.81
N ALA A 4 33.34 -32.64 23.97
CA ALA A 4 34.56 -31.90 24.25
C ALA A 4 34.33 -30.38 24.17
N ASP A 5 33.49 -29.91 23.21
CA ASP A 5 33.16 -28.51 23.07
C ASP A 5 32.30 -28.01 24.26
N LEU A 6 31.35 -28.82 24.74
CA LEU A 6 30.57 -28.52 25.93
C LEU A 6 31.42 -28.43 27.20
N VAL A 7 32.41 -29.32 27.35
CA VAL A 7 33.31 -29.29 28.49
C VAL A 7 34.22 -28.05 28.43
N SER A 8 34.75 -27.70 27.26
CA SER A 8 35.56 -26.47 27.10
C SER A 8 34.77 -25.19 27.38
N ILE A 9 33.48 -25.12 27.00
CA ILE A 9 32.57 -24.02 27.33
C ILE A 9 32.37 -23.91 28.84
N LEU A 10 32.13 -25.03 29.53
CA LEU A 10 31.96 -25.07 30.98
C LEU A 10 33.21 -24.62 31.72
N ILE A 11 34.40 -24.99 31.24
CA ILE A 11 35.68 -24.58 31.81
C ILE A 11 35.95 -23.10 31.60
N ALA A 12 35.63 -22.54 30.41
CA ALA A 12 35.79 -21.12 30.08
C ALA A 12 34.89 -20.23 30.97
N VAL A 13 33.62 -20.61 31.16
CA VAL A 13 32.68 -19.90 32.03
C VAL A 13 33.13 -19.96 33.49
N ARG A 14 33.68 -21.09 33.95
CA ARG A 14 34.17 -21.24 35.33
C ARG A 14 35.43 -20.42 35.60
N LYS A 15 36.24 -20.12 34.58
CA LYS A 15 37.51 -19.38 34.68
C LYS A 15 37.36 -17.87 34.57
N SER A 16 36.24 -17.39 34.04
CA SER A 16 35.95 -15.95 33.84
C SER A 16 35.62 -15.28 35.20
N ARG A 17 36.40 -14.26 35.58
CA ARG A 17 36.21 -13.51 36.85
C ARG A 17 35.79 -12.07 36.69
N SER A 18 35.76 -11.56 35.47
CA SER A 18 35.36 -10.16 35.21
C SER A 18 34.05 -10.03 34.46
N LEU A 19 33.33 -8.96 34.66
CA LEU A 19 32.05 -8.69 34.00
C LEU A 19 32.22 -8.56 32.46
N THR A 20 33.38 -8.12 31.99
CA THR A 20 33.71 -7.94 30.58
C THR A 20 34.01 -9.29 29.93
N GLU A 21 34.78 -10.15 30.60
CA GLU A 21 35.06 -11.52 30.15
C GLU A 21 33.79 -12.39 30.20
N LEU A 22 32.89 -12.16 31.17
CA LEU A 22 31.56 -12.78 31.22
C LEU A 22 30.71 -12.40 30.02
N LYS A 23 30.71 -11.14 29.58
CA LYS A 23 29.95 -10.68 28.40
C LYS A 23 30.50 -11.28 27.09
N GLU A 24 31.83 -11.31 26.92
CA GLU A 24 32.46 -11.95 25.74
C GLU A 24 32.21 -13.45 25.73
N THR A 25 32.39 -14.10 26.91
CA THR A 25 32.13 -15.54 27.03
C THR A 25 30.66 -15.87 26.81
N GLN A 26 29.75 -15.02 27.28
CA GLN A 26 28.33 -15.14 26.99
C GLN A 26 27.99 -14.99 25.51
N GLY A 27 28.59 -14.03 24.79
CA GLY A 27 28.41 -13.89 23.36
C GLY A 27 28.82 -15.15 22.59
N ARG A 28 29.96 -15.74 22.93
CA ARG A 28 30.41 -17.01 22.36
C ARG A 28 29.48 -18.16 22.72
N LEU A 29 29.11 -18.27 24.00
CA LEU A 29 28.16 -19.29 24.48
C LEU A 29 26.80 -19.22 23.79
N LEU A 30 26.26 -18.03 23.56
CA LEU A 30 24.99 -17.84 22.85
C LEU A 30 25.10 -18.23 21.35
N GLN A 31 26.27 -18.03 20.74
CA GLN A 31 26.49 -18.40 19.37
C GLN A 31 26.67 -19.93 19.24
N GLU A 32 27.45 -20.55 20.09
CA GLU A 32 27.61 -22.00 20.15
C GLU A 32 26.32 -22.71 20.60
N GLN A 33 25.54 -22.09 21.47
CA GLN A 33 24.23 -22.55 21.89
C GLN A 33 23.24 -22.64 20.70
N LYS A 34 23.27 -21.68 19.77
CA LYS A 34 22.46 -21.75 18.54
C LYS A 34 22.84 -22.95 17.69
N GLU A 35 24.13 -23.21 17.57
CA GLU A 35 24.65 -24.37 16.81
C GLU A 35 24.33 -25.71 17.48
N VAL A 36 24.46 -25.78 18.81
CA VAL A 36 24.15 -26.98 19.60
C VAL A 36 22.65 -27.25 19.57
N LYS A 37 21.79 -26.20 19.63
CA LYS A 37 20.33 -26.30 19.54
C LYS A 37 19.89 -26.87 18.18
N GLN A 38 20.59 -26.52 17.12
CA GLN A 38 20.31 -27.07 15.78
C GLN A 38 20.78 -28.55 15.65
N LYS A 39 21.82 -28.92 16.35
CA LYS A 39 22.45 -30.28 16.24
C LYS A 39 21.84 -31.33 17.17
N LEU A 40 21.34 -30.97 18.35
CA LEU A 40 21.02 -31.94 19.42
C LEU A 40 19.51 -32.14 19.74
N GLY A 41 18.60 -31.42 19.13
CA GLY A 41 17.19 -31.54 19.47
C GLY A 41 16.85 -31.10 20.92
N GLY A 42 15.61 -30.61 21.13
CA GLY A 42 15.21 -29.79 22.29
C GLY A 42 15.39 -30.40 23.70
N LYS A 43 15.37 -31.75 23.88
CA LYS A 43 15.41 -32.35 25.23
C LYS A 43 16.79 -32.29 25.90
N ILE A 44 17.84 -32.58 25.16
CA ILE A 44 19.21 -32.56 25.71
C ILE A 44 19.69 -31.12 25.91
N TYR A 45 19.34 -30.24 25.00
CA TYR A 45 19.60 -28.82 25.13
C TYR A 45 18.99 -28.24 26.43
N HIS A 46 17.71 -28.51 26.70
CA HIS A 46 17.04 -28.04 27.92
C HIS A 46 17.68 -28.55 29.21
N ALA A 47 18.14 -29.79 29.23
CA ALA A 47 18.80 -30.36 30.40
C ALA A 47 20.18 -29.70 30.68
N VAL A 48 20.95 -29.45 29.64
CA VAL A 48 22.26 -28.77 29.74
C VAL A 48 22.07 -27.31 30.15
N TRP A 49 21.11 -26.63 29.55
CA TRP A 49 20.79 -25.23 29.82
C TRP A 49 20.33 -25.03 31.28
N LYS A 50 19.43 -25.87 31.75
CA LYS A 50 18.97 -25.84 33.16
C LYS A 50 20.12 -26.05 34.17
N ARG A 51 21.13 -26.83 33.82
CA ARG A 51 22.31 -27.03 34.64
C ARG A 51 23.24 -25.81 34.65
N LEU A 52 23.45 -25.18 33.50
CA LEU A 52 24.25 -23.97 33.34
C LEU A 52 23.63 -22.79 34.12
N ASN A 53 22.34 -22.55 33.97
CA ASN A 53 21.66 -21.47 34.68
C ASN A 53 21.66 -21.64 36.20
N ARG A 54 21.59 -22.88 36.67
CA ARG A 54 21.71 -23.16 38.15
C ARG A 54 23.11 -22.88 38.67
N ALA A 55 24.15 -23.10 37.85
CA ALA A 55 25.54 -22.86 38.20
C ALA A 55 25.97 -21.40 38.07
N TYR A 56 25.31 -20.65 37.20
CA TYR A 56 25.65 -19.27 36.83
C TYR A 56 24.39 -18.40 36.71
N PRO A 57 23.75 -18.01 37.86
CA PRO A 57 22.54 -17.23 37.87
C PRO A 57 22.69 -15.84 37.21
N GLU A 58 23.90 -15.29 37.10
CA GLU A 58 24.21 -14.05 36.40
C GLU A 58 23.98 -14.14 34.87
N MET A 59 24.09 -15.35 34.31
CA MET A 59 23.77 -15.59 32.90
C MET A 59 22.26 -15.50 32.62
N GLU A 60 21.42 -15.85 33.60
CA GLU A 60 19.98 -15.75 33.48
C GLU A 60 19.52 -14.29 33.40
N ALA A 61 20.09 -13.42 34.24
CA ALA A 61 19.80 -11.98 34.23
C ALA A 61 20.24 -11.30 32.91
N LEU A 62 21.39 -11.73 32.37
CA LEU A 62 21.87 -11.21 31.07
C LEU A 62 21.04 -11.74 29.90
N GLU A 63 20.57 -12.99 29.96
CA GLU A 63 19.68 -13.55 28.94
C GLU A 63 18.27 -12.97 29.04
N GLU A 64 17.75 -12.68 30.24
CA GLU A 64 16.51 -11.96 30.41
C GLU A 64 16.61 -10.53 29.83
N ALA A 65 17.72 -9.83 30.05
CA ALA A 65 17.97 -8.52 29.44
C ALA A 65 18.02 -8.59 27.89
N ASP A 66 18.75 -9.57 27.32
CA ASP A 66 18.80 -9.81 25.86
C ASP A 66 17.46 -10.32 25.32
N ARG A 67 16.71 -11.07 26.12
CA ARG A 67 15.35 -11.50 25.82
C ARG A 67 14.36 -10.34 25.83
N ALA A 68 14.45 -9.44 26.82
CA ALA A 68 13.65 -8.21 26.89
C ALA A 68 13.93 -7.31 25.69
N GLU A 69 15.19 -7.17 25.28
CA GLU A 69 15.55 -6.46 24.04
C GLU A 69 15.00 -7.14 22.77
N ARG A 70 14.93 -8.47 22.74
CA ARG A 70 14.36 -9.22 21.60
C ARG A 70 12.85 -9.16 21.51
N TYR A 71 12.17 -8.82 22.60
CA TYR A 71 10.70 -8.74 22.67
C TYR A 71 10.13 -7.35 22.33
N VAL A 72 10.95 -6.38 21.92
CA VAL A 72 10.45 -5.12 21.38
C VAL A 72 9.76 -5.41 20.04
N PHE A 73 8.45 -5.15 20.00
CA PHE A 73 7.68 -5.34 18.77
C PHE A 73 8.20 -4.42 17.66
N ALA A 74 8.39 -5.01 16.49
CA ALA A 74 8.77 -4.29 15.28
C ALA A 74 10.03 -3.41 15.42
N ARG A 75 11.07 -3.89 16.15
CA ARG A 75 12.34 -3.17 16.30
C ARG A 75 13.03 -2.97 14.93
N GLY A 76 13.51 -1.74 14.68
CA GLY A 76 14.15 -1.39 13.43
C GLY A 76 13.20 -1.33 12.23
N VAL A 77 13.73 -1.45 11.02
CA VAL A 77 12.93 -1.50 9.78
C VAL A 77 12.64 -2.97 9.45
N CYS A 78 11.45 -3.43 9.79
CA CYS A 78 10.97 -4.79 9.53
C CYS A 78 9.55 -4.75 8.96
N VAL A 79 9.06 -5.89 8.44
CA VAL A 79 7.76 -5.98 7.79
C VAL A 79 6.62 -5.50 8.71
N ASP A 80 6.60 -5.94 9.97
CA ASP A 80 5.57 -5.49 10.93
C ASP A 80 5.58 -3.97 11.10
N LYS A 81 6.78 -3.36 11.22
CA LYS A 81 6.93 -1.90 11.28
C LYS A 81 6.37 -1.21 10.04
N LEU A 82 6.71 -1.72 8.86
CA LEU A 82 6.29 -1.13 7.59
C LEU A 82 4.77 -1.22 7.40
N ILE A 83 4.13 -2.31 7.85
CA ILE A 83 2.67 -2.43 7.83
C ILE A 83 2.02 -1.36 8.73
N TRP A 84 2.53 -1.16 9.95
CA TRP A 84 2.01 -0.12 10.84
C TRP A 84 2.28 1.29 10.30
N VAL A 85 3.46 1.54 9.74
CA VAL A 85 3.76 2.81 9.05
C VAL A 85 2.78 3.05 7.91
N PHE A 86 2.56 2.02 7.07
CA PHE A 86 1.57 2.10 6.00
C PHE A 86 0.19 2.49 6.53
N MET A 87 -0.33 1.79 7.53
CA MET A 87 -1.67 2.03 8.07
C MET A 87 -1.82 3.41 8.68
N ILE A 88 -0.86 3.81 9.52
CA ILE A 88 -0.88 5.14 10.16
C ILE A 88 -0.82 6.24 9.10
N CYS A 89 0.05 6.10 8.10
CA CYS A 89 0.23 7.11 7.08
C CYS A 89 -0.89 7.11 6.03
N ALA A 90 -1.49 5.95 5.72
CA ALA A 90 -2.68 5.89 4.89
C ALA A 90 -3.84 6.63 5.53
N PHE A 91 -4.05 6.45 6.83
CA PHE A 91 -5.09 7.14 7.58
C PHE A 91 -4.80 8.65 7.72
N LEU A 92 -3.61 9.02 8.20
CA LEU A 92 -3.25 10.43 8.38
C LEU A 92 -3.16 11.18 7.06
N GLY A 93 -2.67 10.53 6.00
CA GLY A 93 -2.56 11.11 4.67
C GLY A 93 -3.91 11.49 4.10
N ASP A 94 -4.91 10.60 4.19
CA ASP A 94 -6.28 10.90 3.78
C ASP A 94 -6.87 12.08 4.56
N LEU A 95 -6.70 12.11 5.88
CA LEU A 95 -7.17 13.23 6.70
C LEU A 95 -6.51 14.56 6.32
N ILE A 96 -5.19 14.56 6.14
CA ILE A 96 -4.43 15.76 5.78
C ILE A 96 -4.85 16.26 4.40
N GLU A 97 -4.99 15.36 3.43
CA GLU A 97 -5.38 15.71 2.07
C GLU A 97 -6.83 16.20 2.01
N THR A 98 -7.74 15.56 2.75
CA THR A 98 -9.14 16.03 2.88
C THR A 98 -9.22 17.43 3.49
N LEU A 99 -8.41 17.69 4.54
CA LEU A 99 -8.31 19.02 5.15
C LEU A 99 -7.68 20.03 4.17
N PHE A 100 -6.65 19.64 3.44
CA PHE A 100 -6.04 20.47 2.41
C PHE A 100 -7.05 20.88 1.32
N CYS A 101 -7.84 19.94 0.81
CA CYS A 101 -8.92 20.23 -0.14
C CYS A 101 -9.95 21.20 0.45
N ARG A 102 -10.28 21.07 1.74
CA ARG A 102 -11.18 22.01 2.41
C ARG A 102 -10.64 23.43 2.49
N VAL A 103 -9.34 23.56 2.82
CA VAL A 103 -8.69 24.86 2.98
C VAL A 103 -8.44 25.54 1.63
N THR A 104 -8.04 24.81 0.61
CA THR A 104 -7.67 25.36 -0.71
C THR A 104 -8.86 25.47 -1.66
N GLY A 105 -9.72 24.45 -1.70
CA GLY A 105 -10.87 24.37 -2.61
C GLY A 105 -12.21 24.73 -1.98
N GLY A 106 -12.29 24.95 -0.65
CA GLY A 106 -13.53 25.27 0.05
C GLY A 106 -14.51 24.09 0.19
N VAL A 107 -14.20 22.91 -0.32
CA VAL A 107 -15.08 21.75 -0.42
C VAL A 107 -14.58 20.61 0.48
N TRP A 108 -15.49 19.97 1.21
CA TRP A 108 -15.20 18.71 1.89
C TRP A 108 -15.28 17.56 0.87
N MET A 109 -14.16 16.92 0.63
CA MET A 109 -14.03 15.87 -0.36
C MET A 109 -13.21 14.73 0.21
N SER A 110 -13.74 13.51 0.16
CA SER A 110 -12.97 12.33 0.54
C SER A 110 -11.79 12.12 -0.41
N ARG A 111 -10.63 11.79 0.16
CA ARG A 111 -9.41 11.44 -0.58
C ARG A 111 -9.01 9.99 -0.35
N SER A 112 -9.96 9.19 0.18
CA SER A 112 -9.74 7.77 0.42
C SER A 112 -9.53 7.00 -0.88
N SER A 113 -8.59 6.06 -0.86
CA SER A 113 -8.37 5.13 -1.98
C SER A 113 -9.25 3.88 -1.89
N VAL A 114 -10.01 3.71 -0.79
CA VAL A 114 -10.82 2.54 -0.52
C VAL A 114 -12.25 2.94 -0.13
N ILE A 115 -13.20 2.02 -0.29
CA ILE A 115 -14.62 2.26 -0.02
C ILE A 115 -14.90 2.27 1.49
N TYR A 116 -14.22 1.40 2.24
CA TYR A 116 -14.47 1.26 3.66
C TYR A 116 -13.35 1.92 4.48
N GLY A 117 -13.68 3.04 5.13
CA GLY A 117 -12.74 3.80 5.95
C GLY A 117 -12.10 4.98 5.21
N THR A 118 -11.23 5.64 5.94
CA THR A 118 -10.52 6.86 5.51
C THR A 118 -9.03 6.53 5.34
N PHE A 119 -8.69 5.84 4.25
CA PHE A 119 -7.33 5.38 4.00
C PHE A 119 -6.88 5.71 2.58
N SER A 120 -5.81 6.48 2.46
CA SER A 120 -5.13 6.71 1.20
C SER A 120 -3.98 5.72 1.02
N ILE A 121 -4.17 4.73 0.14
CA ILE A 121 -3.16 3.72 -0.20
C ILE A 121 -1.88 4.40 -0.74
N VAL A 122 -2.04 5.48 -1.49
CA VAL A 122 -0.92 6.26 -2.05
C VAL A 122 -0.05 6.83 -0.93
N TRP A 123 -0.65 7.47 0.09
CA TRP A 123 0.11 7.98 1.24
C TRP A 123 0.77 6.88 2.07
N GLY A 124 0.08 5.75 2.23
CA GLY A 124 0.62 4.58 2.93
C GLY A 124 1.87 4.03 2.27
N PHE A 125 1.81 3.72 0.98
CA PHE A 125 2.97 3.23 0.22
C PHE A 125 4.06 4.28 0.07
N GLY A 126 3.71 5.55 -0.13
CA GLY A 126 4.66 6.66 -0.16
C GLY A 126 5.53 6.70 1.10
N ALA A 127 4.91 6.62 2.27
CA ALA A 127 5.62 6.60 3.54
C ALA A 127 6.52 5.36 3.71
N VAL A 128 6.05 4.18 3.28
CA VAL A 128 6.86 2.94 3.29
C VAL A 128 8.07 3.08 2.38
N ILE A 129 7.89 3.56 1.16
CA ILE A 129 8.97 3.76 0.18
C ILE A 129 9.99 4.77 0.70
N LEU A 130 9.54 5.92 1.20
CA LEU A 130 10.42 6.92 1.82
C LEU A 130 11.22 6.30 2.98
N THR A 131 10.57 5.48 3.83
CA THR A 131 11.25 4.83 4.95
C THR A 131 12.33 3.87 4.47
N VAL A 132 11.99 2.95 3.57
CA VAL A 132 12.92 1.89 3.11
C VAL A 132 14.09 2.47 2.32
N VAL A 133 13.82 3.44 1.44
CA VAL A 133 14.86 3.99 0.56
C VAL A 133 15.73 5.02 1.27
N LEU A 134 15.10 5.94 2.02
CA LEU A 134 15.82 7.08 2.62
C LEU A 134 16.43 6.79 4.00
N GLN A 135 16.13 5.65 4.65
CA GLN A 135 16.70 5.31 5.96
C GLN A 135 18.23 5.39 6.01
N ARG A 136 18.90 5.04 4.91
CA ARG A 136 20.36 5.10 4.80
C ARG A 136 20.89 6.53 4.77
N LEU A 137 20.05 7.49 4.48
CA LEU A 137 20.38 8.91 4.44
C LEU A 137 20.04 9.63 5.75
N ALA A 138 19.45 8.96 6.74
CA ALA A 138 19.00 9.57 8.00
C ALA A 138 20.12 10.31 8.76
N GLY A 139 21.38 9.84 8.67
CA GLY A 139 22.56 10.49 9.24
C GLY A 139 23.24 11.51 8.34
N LYS A 140 22.73 11.72 7.11
CA LYS A 140 23.32 12.68 6.16
C LYS A 140 22.70 14.06 6.32
N GLU A 141 23.30 15.05 5.64
CA GLU A 141 22.78 16.41 5.58
C GLU A 141 21.43 16.45 4.87
N ASP A 142 20.56 17.35 5.31
CA ASP A 142 19.17 17.46 4.86
C ASP A 142 19.03 17.67 3.35
N ARG A 143 20.01 18.34 2.71
CA ARG A 143 20.03 18.54 1.24
C ARG A 143 20.04 17.21 0.46
N TYR A 144 20.73 16.17 0.96
CA TYR A 144 20.75 14.86 0.29
C TYR A 144 19.42 14.15 0.44
N ILE A 145 18.79 14.25 1.62
CA ILE A 145 17.45 13.69 1.86
C ILE A 145 16.44 14.43 0.99
N PHE A 146 16.51 15.75 0.91
CA PHE A 146 15.65 16.59 0.08
C PHE A 146 15.75 16.20 -1.39
N LEU A 147 16.96 16.16 -1.97
CA LEU A 147 17.16 15.84 -3.39
C LEU A 147 16.70 14.41 -3.71
N ALA A 148 17.08 13.43 -2.89
CA ALA A 148 16.66 12.05 -3.07
C ALA A 148 15.14 11.90 -2.93
N GLY A 149 14.54 12.60 -1.96
CA GLY A 149 13.10 12.61 -1.74
C GLY A 149 12.31 13.28 -2.86
N SER A 150 12.84 14.38 -3.42
CA SER A 150 12.22 15.07 -4.56
C SER A 150 12.14 14.14 -5.79
N VAL A 151 13.24 13.46 -6.11
CA VAL A 151 13.28 12.53 -7.24
C VAL A 151 12.40 11.31 -6.97
N LEU A 152 12.55 10.71 -5.79
CA LEU A 152 11.80 9.51 -5.41
C LEU A 152 10.29 9.77 -5.38
N GLY A 153 9.86 10.91 -4.82
CA GLY A 153 8.46 11.28 -4.73
C GLY A 153 7.86 11.58 -6.10
N GLY A 154 8.57 12.32 -6.97
CA GLY A 154 8.11 12.58 -8.33
C GLY A 154 7.97 11.31 -9.18
N VAL A 155 8.95 10.38 -9.07
CA VAL A 155 8.86 9.06 -9.72
C VAL A 155 7.69 8.25 -9.17
N TYR A 156 7.52 8.24 -7.85
CA TYR A 156 6.42 7.53 -7.21
C TYR A 156 5.05 8.05 -7.66
N GLU A 157 4.85 9.37 -7.65
CA GLU A 157 3.62 10.02 -8.10
C GLU A 157 3.30 9.70 -9.57
N TYR A 158 4.31 9.79 -10.44
CA TYR A 158 4.19 9.42 -11.84
C TYR A 158 3.76 7.95 -12.00
N LEU A 159 4.42 7.03 -11.31
CA LEU A 159 4.09 5.60 -11.37
C LEU A 159 2.69 5.29 -10.81
N CYS A 160 2.25 5.97 -9.75
CA CYS A 160 0.89 5.83 -9.25
C CYS A 160 -0.14 6.24 -10.30
N SER A 161 0.06 7.37 -11.00
CA SER A 161 -0.83 7.82 -12.07
C SER A 161 -0.89 6.82 -13.22
N VAL A 162 0.27 6.32 -13.69
CA VAL A 162 0.32 5.29 -14.73
C VAL A 162 -0.37 4.00 -14.29
N PHE A 163 -0.17 3.59 -13.04
CA PHE A 163 -0.79 2.39 -12.50
C PHE A 163 -2.32 2.49 -12.48
N THR A 164 -2.87 3.60 -11.98
CA THR A 164 -4.32 3.79 -11.89
C THR A 164 -4.97 3.85 -13.27
N GLU A 165 -4.32 4.48 -14.24
CA GLU A 165 -4.81 4.53 -15.61
C GLU A 165 -4.81 3.14 -16.28
N ILE A 166 -3.69 2.39 -16.21
CA ILE A 166 -3.59 1.08 -16.88
C ILE A 166 -4.47 0.02 -16.21
N PHE A 167 -4.50 -0.04 -14.87
CA PHE A 167 -5.17 -1.12 -14.14
C PHE A 167 -6.60 -0.81 -13.72
N LEU A 168 -6.92 0.47 -13.53
CA LEU A 168 -8.23 0.90 -13.05
C LEU A 168 -9.01 1.73 -14.09
N GLY A 169 -8.40 2.08 -15.23
CA GLY A 169 -9.02 2.91 -16.26
C GLY A 169 -9.35 4.33 -15.80
N THR A 170 -8.67 4.83 -14.76
CA THR A 170 -9.00 6.11 -14.14
C THR A 170 -7.77 6.91 -13.78
N THR A 171 -7.92 8.26 -13.77
CA THR A 171 -6.93 9.18 -13.22
C THR A 171 -7.56 10.01 -12.09
N PHE A 172 -6.76 10.31 -11.04
CA PHE A 172 -7.21 11.05 -9.86
C PHE A 172 -6.67 12.47 -9.76
N TRP A 173 -5.66 12.80 -10.56
CA TRP A 173 -5.07 14.13 -10.68
C TRP A 173 -4.52 14.34 -12.08
N ASP A 174 -4.47 15.59 -12.48
CA ASP A 174 -3.96 16.04 -13.77
C ASP A 174 -3.26 17.40 -13.58
N TYR A 175 -1.98 17.45 -13.91
CA TYR A 175 -1.15 18.64 -13.81
C TYR A 175 -0.79 19.24 -15.17
N SER A 176 -1.51 18.90 -16.23
CA SER A 176 -1.21 19.35 -17.60
C SER A 176 -1.16 20.87 -17.71
N ASP A 177 -1.99 21.58 -16.96
CA ASP A 177 -2.01 23.04 -16.93
C ASP A 177 -0.91 23.67 -16.07
N MET A 178 -0.12 22.86 -15.34
CA MET A 178 0.93 23.37 -14.47
C MET A 178 2.29 23.41 -15.18
N PRO A 179 3.12 24.45 -14.93
CA PRO A 179 4.45 24.54 -15.53
C PRO A 179 5.35 23.42 -15.03
N PHE A 180 6.27 22.98 -15.88
CA PHE A 180 7.24 21.91 -15.58
C PHE A 180 6.59 20.59 -15.18
N ASN A 181 5.42 20.25 -15.73
CA ASN A 181 4.83 18.94 -15.59
C ASN A 181 5.48 17.91 -16.52
N ILE A 182 5.36 16.64 -16.18
CA ILE A 182 5.78 15.51 -17.00
C ILE A 182 4.54 14.69 -17.33
N GLY A 183 3.99 14.92 -18.53
CA GLY A 183 2.81 14.23 -19.03
C GLY A 183 1.56 14.43 -18.15
N GLY A 184 1.40 15.57 -17.48
CA GLY A 184 0.30 15.83 -16.57
C GLY A 184 0.30 15.00 -15.28
N ARG A 185 1.26 14.07 -15.11
CA ARG A 185 1.25 13.07 -14.02
C ARG A 185 2.00 13.50 -12.78
N THR A 186 3.04 14.31 -12.94
CA THR A 186 3.81 14.94 -11.85
C THR A 186 4.35 16.28 -12.33
N ASN A 187 4.75 17.16 -11.41
CA ASN A 187 5.39 18.43 -11.75
C ASN A 187 6.46 18.81 -10.73
N LEU A 188 7.30 19.79 -11.11
CA LEU A 188 8.44 20.24 -10.31
C LEU A 188 8.02 20.75 -8.91
N LEU A 189 6.88 21.45 -8.79
CA LEU A 189 6.41 21.98 -7.50
C LEU A 189 6.14 20.84 -6.52
N TYR A 190 5.42 19.79 -6.96
CA TYR A 190 5.15 18.63 -6.11
C TYR A 190 6.40 17.80 -5.84
N CYS A 191 7.35 17.72 -6.78
CA CYS A 191 8.66 17.13 -6.48
C CYS A 191 9.38 17.86 -5.34
N ILE A 192 9.31 19.20 -5.30
CA ILE A 192 9.87 20.01 -4.19
C ILE A 192 9.13 19.69 -2.88
N PHE A 193 7.79 19.59 -2.90
CA PHE A 193 7.02 19.20 -1.71
C PHE A 193 7.39 17.81 -1.21
N TRP A 194 7.58 16.83 -2.11
CA TRP A 194 8.06 15.50 -1.76
C TRP A 194 9.45 15.54 -1.10
N GLY A 195 10.34 16.43 -1.59
CA GLY A 195 11.65 16.64 -0.98
C GLY A 195 11.56 17.17 0.44
N LEU A 196 10.77 18.23 0.67
CA LEU A 196 10.54 18.80 2.00
C LEU A 196 9.89 17.78 2.95
N LEU A 197 8.84 17.09 2.47
CA LEU A 197 8.18 16.03 3.21
C LEU A 197 9.17 14.93 3.61
N SER A 198 10.08 14.56 2.72
CA SER A 198 11.09 13.53 2.98
C SER A 198 12.05 13.91 4.11
N VAL A 199 12.46 15.17 4.20
CA VAL A 199 13.29 15.65 5.32
C VAL A 199 12.51 15.56 6.63
N VAL A 200 11.28 16.06 6.65
CA VAL A 200 10.41 16.02 7.84
C VAL A 200 10.12 14.56 8.22
N TRP A 201 9.85 13.70 7.23
CA TRP A 201 9.60 12.29 7.44
C TRP A 201 10.77 11.58 8.11
N VAL A 202 11.95 11.67 7.52
CA VAL A 202 13.14 10.94 8.00
C VAL A 202 13.61 11.46 9.37
N LYS A 203 13.55 12.78 9.61
CA LYS A 203 14.09 13.40 10.82
C LYS A 203 13.09 13.45 11.98
N ILE A 204 11.81 13.53 11.72
CA ILE A 204 10.79 13.80 12.74
C ILE A 204 9.70 12.72 12.76
N CYS A 205 8.98 12.53 11.64
CA CYS A 205 7.78 11.71 11.64
C CYS A 205 8.09 10.24 11.87
N TYR A 206 8.97 9.66 11.06
CA TYR A 206 9.29 8.23 11.17
C TYR A 206 9.90 7.84 12.52
N PRO A 207 10.89 8.56 13.09
CA PRO A 207 11.39 8.24 14.44
C PRO A 207 10.31 8.28 15.51
N THR A 208 9.39 9.24 15.44
CA THR A 208 8.28 9.38 16.38
C THR A 208 7.29 8.22 16.28
N ILE A 209 6.83 7.93 15.05
CA ILE A 209 5.90 6.83 14.76
C ILE A 209 6.53 5.48 15.12
N SER A 210 7.80 5.28 14.74
CA SER A 210 8.57 4.08 15.10
C SER A 210 8.59 3.85 16.61
N GLY A 211 8.86 4.91 17.39
CA GLY A 211 8.86 4.83 18.84
C GLY A 211 7.49 4.52 19.44
N TRP A 212 6.39 4.91 18.81
CA TRP A 212 5.03 4.53 19.22
C TRP A 212 4.74 3.05 18.94
N ILE A 213 5.10 2.59 17.73
CA ILE A 213 4.89 1.19 17.32
C ILE A 213 5.67 0.23 18.23
N GLU A 214 6.92 0.58 18.59
CA GLU A 214 7.76 -0.25 19.46
C GLU A 214 7.24 -0.40 20.89
N LYS A 215 6.36 0.48 21.35
CA LYS A 215 5.70 0.39 22.66
C LYS A 215 4.51 -0.58 22.69
N LEU A 216 4.05 -1.06 21.54
CA LEU A 216 2.90 -1.96 21.48
C LEU A 216 3.23 -3.33 22.09
N PRO A 217 2.28 -3.97 22.79
CA PRO A 217 2.49 -5.30 23.34
C PRO A 217 2.69 -6.32 22.21
N PRO A 218 3.80 -7.12 22.25
CA PRO A 218 4.23 -7.88 21.06
C PRO A 218 3.20 -8.85 20.50
N LEU A 219 2.52 -9.62 21.36
CA LEU A 219 1.54 -10.61 20.92
C LEU A 219 0.29 -9.94 20.36
N GLY A 220 -0.26 -8.96 21.05
CA GLY A 220 -1.45 -8.22 20.59
C GLY A 220 -1.18 -7.46 19.31
N ALA A 221 -0.03 -6.80 19.23
CA ALA A 221 0.39 -6.07 18.02
C ALA A 221 0.58 -7.01 16.81
N LYS A 222 1.13 -8.21 17.01
CA LYS A 222 1.30 -9.20 15.92
C LYS A 222 -0.05 -9.70 15.41
N ILE A 223 -0.99 -10.00 16.29
CA ILE A 223 -2.36 -10.39 15.90
C ILE A 223 -3.05 -9.23 15.16
N ALA A 224 -2.96 -8.01 15.71
CA ALA A 224 -3.53 -6.83 15.10
C ALA A 224 -2.91 -6.54 13.71
N THR A 225 -1.60 -6.72 13.52
CA THR A 225 -0.93 -6.58 12.23
C THR A 225 -1.58 -7.48 11.16
N TRP A 226 -1.77 -8.76 11.45
CA TRP A 226 -2.37 -9.68 10.48
C TRP A 226 -3.86 -9.41 10.26
N ALA A 227 -4.60 -9.05 11.31
CA ALA A 227 -6.00 -8.65 11.16
C ALA A 227 -6.15 -7.44 10.23
N VAL A 228 -5.32 -6.42 10.43
CA VAL A 228 -5.30 -5.20 9.61
C VAL A 228 -4.89 -5.51 8.17
N VAL A 229 -3.89 -6.36 7.94
CA VAL A 229 -3.49 -6.78 6.58
C VAL A 229 -4.65 -7.45 5.86
N VAL A 230 -5.35 -8.39 6.51
CA VAL A 230 -6.49 -9.08 5.90
C VAL A 230 -7.62 -8.11 5.59
N LEU A 231 -8.02 -7.27 6.55
CA LEU A 231 -9.10 -6.30 6.36
C LEU A 231 -8.79 -5.31 5.25
N MET A 232 -7.59 -4.73 5.24
CA MET A 232 -7.19 -3.77 4.22
C MET A 232 -7.05 -4.42 2.84
N SER A 233 -6.57 -5.68 2.77
CA SER A 233 -6.49 -6.40 1.50
C SER A 233 -7.88 -6.70 0.94
N CYS A 234 -8.82 -7.13 1.78
CA CYS A 234 -10.21 -7.34 1.37
C CYS A 234 -10.85 -6.04 0.88
N ASP A 235 -10.67 -4.93 1.61
CA ASP A 235 -11.20 -3.63 1.22
C ASP A 235 -10.59 -3.14 -0.10
N ALA A 236 -9.27 -3.25 -0.27
CA ALA A 236 -8.60 -2.87 -1.51
C ALA A 236 -9.09 -3.69 -2.72
N VAL A 237 -9.30 -4.99 -2.56
CA VAL A 237 -9.84 -5.86 -3.64
C VAL A 237 -11.27 -5.48 -3.99
N ILE A 238 -12.13 -5.27 -2.99
CA ILE A 238 -13.51 -4.85 -3.21
C ILE A 238 -13.55 -3.47 -3.87
N SER A 239 -12.74 -2.54 -3.40
CA SER A 239 -12.66 -1.17 -3.93
C SER A 239 -12.20 -1.14 -5.38
N ALA A 240 -11.16 -1.91 -5.71
CA ALA A 240 -10.67 -2.06 -7.08
C ALA A 240 -11.73 -2.71 -8.00
N GLY A 241 -12.38 -3.78 -7.54
CA GLY A 241 -13.44 -4.44 -8.30
C GLY A 241 -14.65 -3.52 -8.56
N ALA A 242 -15.06 -2.73 -7.56
CA ALA A 242 -16.15 -1.76 -7.70
C ALA A 242 -15.78 -0.63 -8.69
N MET A 243 -14.52 -0.18 -8.65
CA MET A 243 -14.02 0.87 -9.55
C MET A 243 -13.96 0.39 -11.00
N VAL A 244 -13.38 -0.79 -11.25
CA VAL A 244 -13.34 -1.39 -12.60
C VAL A 244 -14.75 -1.57 -13.15
N ARG A 245 -15.67 -2.07 -12.31
CA ARG A 245 -17.07 -2.24 -12.73
C ARG A 245 -17.77 -0.92 -13.04
N TYR A 246 -17.46 0.14 -12.29
CA TYR A 246 -17.96 1.49 -12.59
C TYR A 246 -17.44 1.97 -13.95
N VAL A 247 -16.15 1.84 -14.25
CA VAL A 247 -15.55 2.22 -15.53
C VAL A 247 -16.24 1.47 -16.69
N GLU A 248 -16.40 0.15 -16.59
CA GLU A 248 -17.10 -0.65 -17.60
C GLU A 248 -18.53 -0.17 -17.87
N ARG A 249 -19.26 0.29 -16.83
CA ARG A 249 -20.59 0.85 -17.01
C ARG A 249 -20.56 2.19 -17.73
N GLN A 250 -19.61 3.06 -17.42
CA GLN A 250 -19.44 4.35 -18.08
C GLN A 250 -19.08 4.19 -19.56
N ASP A 251 -18.13 3.29 -19.88
CA ASP A 251 -17.75 2.97 -21.26
C ASP A 251 -18.95 2.42 -22.06
N SER A 252 -19.74 1.53 -21.44
CA SER A 252 -20.92 0.97 -22.08
C SER A 252 -22.01 2.05 -22.35
N ALA A 253 -22.17 3.01 -21.45
CA ALA A 253 -23.10 4.12 -21.62
C ALA A 253 -22.64 5.06 -22.75
N ALA A 254 -21.36 5.40 -22.81
CA ALA A 254 -20.79 6.26 -23.85
C ALA A 254 -20.93 5.64 -25.26
N VAL A 255 -20.71 4.32 -25.40
CA VAL A 255 -20.90 3.59 -26.65
C VAL A 255 -22.38 3.60 -27.08
N GLN A 256 -23.33 3.47 -26.13
CA GLN A 256 -24.76 3.53 -26.43
C GLN A 256 -25.19 4.93 -26.89
N GLU A 257 -24.71 6.00 -26.26
CA GLU A 257 -25.00 7.38 -26.68
C GLU A 257 -24.43 7.66 -28.07
N SER A 258 -23.20 7.28 -28.36
CA SER A 258 -22.58 7.43 -29.69
C SER A 258 -23.35 6.67 -30.78
N SER A 259 -23.86 5.48 -30.45
CA SER A 259 -24.65 4.67 -31.40
C SER A 259 -26.05 5.27 -31.64
N ALA A 260 -26.67 5.88 -30.61
CA ALA A 260 -27.95 6.54 -30.73
C ALA A 260 -27.86 7.82 -31.58
N ASP A 261 -26.82 8.63 -31.38
CA ASP A 261 -26.56 9.83 -32.19
C ASP A 261 -26.30 9.50 -33.66
N ALA A 262 -25.52 8.45 -33.93
CA ALA A 262 -25.27 7.97 -35.28
C ALA A 262 -26.57 7.47 -35.97
N GLY A 263 -27.45 6.78 -35.20
CA GLY A 263 -28.76 6.34 -35.67
C GLY A 263 -29.69 7.50 -35.98
N THR A 264 -29.67 8.56 -35.18
CA THR A 264 -30.46 9.76 -35.36
C THR A 264 -29.99 10.55 -36.57
N ALA A 265 -28.69 10.69 -36.76
CA ALA A 265 -28.10 11.36 -37.94
C ALA A 265 -28.44 10.62 -39.23
N ALA A 266 -28.34 9.29 -39.25
CA ALA A 266 -28.72 8.46 -40.41
C ALA A 266 -30.23 8.51 -40.70
N GLY A 267 -31.09 8.61 -39.65
CA GLY A 267 -32.54 8.78 -39.78
C GLY A 267 -32.91 10.13 -40.41
N VAL A 268 -32.24 11.22 -40.02
CA VAL A 268 -32.43 12.55 -40.61
C VAL A 268 -31.99 12.61 -42.05
N GLU A 269 -30.89 11.98 -42.39
CA GLU A 269 -30.38 11.91 -43.80
C GLU A 269 -31.31 11.07 -44.69
N ASN A 270 -31.88 9.98 -44.18
CA ASN A 270 -32.86 9.19 -44.91
C ASN A 270 -34.23 9.89 -45.05
N ALA A 271 -34.68 10.62 -44.05
CA ALA A 271 -35.90 11.45 -44.13
C ALA A 271 -35.75 12.59 -45.14
N ALA A 272 -34.56 13.21 -45.21
CA ALA A 272 -34.27 14.26 -46.24
C ALA A 272 -34.15 13.68 -47.64
N LYS A 273 -33.80 12.40 -47.80
CA LYS A 273 -33.80 11.71 -49.12
C LYS A 273 -35.21 11.21 -49.50
N GLU A 274 -36.09 10.85 -48.56
CA GLU A 274 -37.47 10.46 -48.89
C GLU A 274 -38.34 11.66 -49.33
N GLU A 275 -38.08 12.85 -48.86
CA GLU A 275 -38.79 14.07 -49.31
C GLU A 275 -38.41 14.49 -50.76
N SER A 276 -37.29 13.99 -51.31
CA SER A 276 -36.84 14.31 -52.66
C SER A 276 -37.20 13.24 -53.70
N VAL A 277 -37.82 12.12 -53.34
CA VAL A 277 -38.15 11.01 -54.29
C VAL A 277 -39.62 10.55 -54.07
N ALA A 278 -40.54 11.50 -54.14
CA ALA A 278 -41.95 11.18 -54.22
C ALA A 278 -42.42 11.26 -55.73
N ASP A 279 -41.87 10.43 -56.55
CA ASP A 279 -42.51 9.99 -57.79
C ASP A 279 -41.75 8.82 -58.45
N ALA A 280 -42.15 7.60 -58.17
CA ALA A 280 -42.13 6.41 -59.02
C ALA A 280 -42.18 5.12 -58.16
N GLY A 281 -43.25 4.39 -58.25
CA GLY A 281 -43.46 3.18 -57.47
C GLY A 281 -42.58 2.00 -57.91
N THR A 282 -42.26 1.17 -56.96
CA THR A 282 -42.33 -0.32 -57.03
C THR A 282 -41.91 -0.90 -55.68
N VAL A 283 -42.77 -1.73 -55.10
CA VAL A 283 -42.59 -2.47 -53.85
C VAL A 283 -41.54 -3.57 -54.09
N VAL A 284 -40.45 -3.53 -53.34
CA VAL A 284 -39.64 -4.75 -53.06
C VAL A 284 -39.31 -4.70 -51.56
N GLY A 285 -39.77 -5.75 -50.84
CA GLY A 285 -39.53 -5.86 -49.41
C GLY A 285 -38.06 -6.03 -49.08
N THR A 286 -37.59 -5.23 -48.16
CA THR A 286 -36.26 -5.42 -47.55
C THR A 286 -36.46 -5.85 -46.12
N GLU A 287 -36.04 -7.09 -45.83
CA GLU A 287 -35.99 -7.62 -44.46
C GLU A 287 -35.20 -6.68 -43.56
N SER A 288 -35.85 -6.20 -42.52
CA SER A 288 -35.24 -5.45 -41.42
C SER A 288 -34.33 -6.39 -40.66
N THR A 289 -33.02 -6.28 -40.86
CA THR A 289 -32.01 -6.96 -40.05
C THR A 289 -32.00 -6.27 -38.70
N THR A 290 -32.87 -6.73 -37.82
CA THR A 290 -32.83 -6.36 -36.40
C THR A 290 -31.53 -6.96 -35.84
N GLY A 291 -30.51 -6.14 -35.69
CA GLY A 291 -29.30 -6.48 -34.95
C GLY A 291 -29.69 -6.89 -33.53
N THR A 292 -29.77 -8.18 -33.29
CA THR A 292 -29.89 -8.75 -31.94
C THR A 292 -28.66 -8.36 -31.18
N VAL A 293 -28.76 -7.32 -30.34
CA VAL A 293 -27.80 -7.04 -29.27
C VAL A 293 -27.80 -8.30 -28.40
N ARG A 294 -26.76 -9.10 -28.54
CA ARG A 294 -26.53 -10.30 -27.76
C ARG A 294 -26.41 -9.84 -26.31
N ALA A 295 -27.44 -10.05 -25.50
CA ALA A 295 -27.39 -9.79 -24.07
C ALA A 295 -26.27 -10.66 -23.50
N GLU A 296 -25.15 -10.05 -23.24
CA GLU A 296 -24.01 -10.69 -22.57
C GLU A 296 -24.51 -11.13 -21.19
N LYS A 297 -24.34 -12.42 -20.89
CA LYS A 297 -24.81 -13.02 -19.64
C LYS A 297 -23.96 -12.43 -18.52
N LYS A 298 -24.47 -11.42 -17.80
CA LYS A 298 -23.78 -10.78 -16.67
C LYS A 298 -23.24 -11.85 -15.70
N SER A 299 -22.00 -11.73 -15.34
CA SER A 299 -21.36 -12.59 -14.32
C SER A 299 -22.06 -12.39 -12.97
N VAL A 300 -22.01 -13.41 -12.11
CA VAL A 300 -22.49 -13.30 -10.72
C VAL A 300 -21.72 -12.19 -9.99
N ILE A 301 -20.44 -12.04 -10.30
CA ILE A 301 -19.57 -10.99 -9.75
C ILE A 301 -20.03 -9.61 -10.21
N ASP A 302 -20.36 -9.42 -11.49
CA ASP A 302 -20.85 -8.15 -12.03
C ASP A 302 -22.17 -7.76 -11.36
N THR A 303 -23.08 -8.72 -11.23
CA THR A 303 -24.35 -8.53 -10.52
C THR A 303 -24.16 -8.13 -9.07
N PHE A 304 -23.20 -8.75 -8.38
CA PHE A 304 -22.84 -8.36 -7.01
C PHE A 304 -22.39 -6.91 -6.92
N PHE A 305 -21.49 -6.48 -7.80
CA PHE A 305 -21.00 -5.09 -7.81
C PHE A 305 -22.07 -4.10 -8.22
N ASP A 306 -22.90 -4.42 -9.22
CA ASP A 306 -23.99 -3.56 -9.68
C ASP A 306 -25.04 -3.29 -8.57
N ILE A 307 -25.34 -4.30 -7.75
CA ILE A 307 -26.30 -4.15 -6.65
C ILE A 307 -25.72 -3.41 -5.45
N ASN A 308 -24.48 -3.76 -5.04
CA ASN A 308 -23.91 -3.24 -3.79
C ASN A 308 -23.15 -1.93 -3.98
N TYR A 309 -22.69 -1.62 -5.20
CA TYR A 309 -21.88 -0.44 -5.52
C TYR A 309 -22.42 0.29 -6.76
N PRO A 310 -23.62 0.89 -6.65
CA PRO A 310 -24.19 1.73 -7.72
C PRO A 310 -23.33 2.96 -7.95
N ASP A 311 -23.49 3.60 -9.12
CA ASP A 311 -22.68 4.74 -9.56
C ASP A 311 -22.69 5.89 -8.55
N GLU A 312 -23.84 6.25 -8.00
CA GLU A 312 -23.98 7.29 -6.98
C GLU A 312 -23.09 7.05 -5.74
N ARG A 313 -22.91 5.79 -5.34
CA ARG A 313 -22.06 5.42 -4.23
C ARG A 313 -20.59 5.59 -4.59
N ILE A 314 -20.20 5.20 -5.78
CA ILE A 314 -18.83 5.29 -6.28
C ILE A 314 -18.41 6.76 -6.43
N GLU A 315 -19.23 7.58 -7.05
CA GLU A 315 -19.00 9.03 -7.22
C GLU A 315 -18.89 9.77 -5.89
N LYS A 316 -19.64 9.33 -4.88
CA LYS A 316 -19.53 9.89 -3.53
C LYS A 316 -18.21 9.55 -2.86
N VAL A 317 -17.66 8.36 -3.09
CA VAL A 317 -16.37 7.93 -2.53
C VAL A 317 -15.22 8.60 -3.28
N TRP A 318 -15.30 8.67 -4.60
CA TRP A 318 -14.24 9.21 -5.47
C TRP A 318 -14.73 10.35 -6.37
N PRO A 319 -15.06 11.51 -5.80
CA PRO A 319 -15.66 12.62 -6.55
C PRO A 319 -14.73 13.25 -7.60
N ASN A 320 -13.43 13.01 -7.54
CA ASN A 320 -12.43 13.52 -8.51
C ASN A 320 -11.96 12.49 -9.52
N MET A 321 -12.55 11.30 -9.50
CA MET A 321 -12.18 10.24 -10.44
C MET A 321 -12.57 10.66 -11.85
N LYS A 322 -11.62 10.65 -12.78
CA LYS A 322 -11.85 10.85 -14.22
C LYS A 322 -11.77 9.49 -14.90
N VAL A 323 -12.84 9.06 -15.53
CA VAL A 323 -12.86 7.84 -16.36
C VAL A 323 -12.28 8.19 -17.72
N GLU A 324 -11.28 7.44 -18.16
CA GLU A 324 -10.74 7.55 -19.51
C GLU A 324 -11.54 6.60 -20.40
N VAL A 325 -12.56 7.13 -21.08
CA VAL A 325 -13.36 6.39 -22.08
C VAL A 325 -12.46 6.04 -23.25
N GLN A 326 -12.30 4.73 -23.52
CA GLN A 326 -11.47 4.20 -24.62
C GLN A 326 -12.23 4.13 -25.94
#